data_38ed0143f0375641d89f12ec9ad7da83
#
_entry.id   38ed0143f0375641d89f12ec9ad7da83
#
_cell.length_a   1.000
_cell.length_b   1.000
_cell.length_c   1.000
_cell.angle_alpha   90.00
_cell.angle_beta   90.00
_cell.angle_gamma   90.00
#
_symmetry.space_group_name_H-M   'P 1'
#
loop_
_entity.id
_entity.type
_entity.pdbx_description
1 polymer ?
#
loop_
_entity_poly.entity_id
_entity_poly.type
_entity_poly.pdbx_seq_one_letter_code
_entity_poly.pdbx_strand_id
1 'polypeptide(L)'
;MAKEYKDLVVGLDIGTHKVMVVVAEVQAGGTLKLAGLGIAPSSGLKRGVVVNIDATVQSIQAALKEAEFMADCKIGRVYTGITGSHIRGMNSHGMVAVKDREVTATDVARVVETARAITISNDQRLLLVEPQEFVIDGQDVKEPIGMSGIRLEAKVHIVTGAQTAAENIIKCVRRCGLEVEQLLLNPLASSLSVLTADEKELGVALVDIGAGTTDVAVFTGGAIRHTAVIPIAGDLITSDIAMALRTPTKDAEDIKVESGCAKQLLADPDMQVEVPGLGDRGPRMLSRQALAGVIEPRVEEIFTLVHQAIRESGCEEILSSGIVLTGGSSVMPGMVELGEDIFLKPVRRGMPQHMSALSDLVSQPRAAVVMGLLEEARLGRVRGHKVSQKHGKVKNVWGHVKDWFLGNF
;
A
#
# COMPACT_ATOMS: atom_id res chain seq x y z
N MET A 1 -36.75 -0.70 -4.67
CA MET A 1 -36.18 -1.07 -5.99
C MET A 1 -34.70 -1.24 -5.76
N ALA A 2 -34.13 -2.46 -5.97
CA ALA A 2 -32.69 -2.68 -5.90
C ALA A 2 -32.00 -1.79 -6.95
N LYS A 3 -30.93 -1.09 -6.56
CA LYS A 3 -30.12 -0.33 -7.51
C LYS A 3 -29.42 -1.31 -8.44
N GLU A 4 -29.66 -1.20 -9.73
CA GLU A 4 -28.98 -2.03 -10.74
C GLU A 4 -27.61 -1.39 -11.05
N TYR A 5 -26.58 -1.84 -10.35
CA TYR A 5 -25.20 -1.46 -10.65
C TYR A 5 -24.68 -2.33 -11.78
N LYS A 6 -24.12 -1.71 -12.83
CA LYS A 6 -23.67 -2.44 -14.03
C LYS A 6 -22.26 -2.99 -13.98
N ASP A 7 -21.35 -2.40 -13.21
CA ASP A 7 -19.95 -2.83 -13.12
C ASP A 7 -19.35 -2.46 -11.75
N LEU A 8 -19.53 -3.35 -10.77
CA LEU A 8 -19.01 -3.16 -9.42
C LEU A 8 -17.60 -3.71 -9.28
N VAL A 9 -16.75 -2.95 -8.61
CA VAL A 9 -15.42 -3.35 -8.13
C VAL A 9 -15.36 -3.21 -6.62
N VAL A 10 -14.64 -4.09 -5.96
CA VAL A 10 -14.57 -4.13 -4.50
C VAL A 10 -13.12 -4.23 -4.03
N GLY A 11 -12.71 -3.26 -3.23
CA GLY A 11 -11.46 -3.28 -2.48
C GLY A 11 -11.68 -3.78 -1.06
N LEU A 12 -10.81 -4.68 -0.59
CA LEU A 12 -10.77 -5.18 0.77
C LEU A 12 -9.38 -4.96 1.35
N ASP A 13 -9.25 -3.98 2.23
CA ASP A 13 -8.03 -3.73 3.01
C ASP A 13 -8.15 -4.43 4.38
N ILE A 14 -7.25 -5.40 4.62
CA ILE A 14 -7.17 -6.15 5.87
C ILE A 14 -5.97 -5.61 6.67
N GLY A 15 -6.17 -4.49 7.35
CA GLY A 15 -5.13 -3.82 8.13
C GLY A 15 -5.01 -4.36 9.56
N THR A 16 -3.92 -4.00 10.25
CA THR A 16 -3.68 -4.43 11.65
C THR A 16 -4.69 -3.81 12.62
N HIS A 17 -5.12 -2.57 12.39
CA HIS A 17 -6.05 -1.84 13.28
C HIS A 17 -7.51 -1.90 12.80
N LYS A 18 -7.74 -1.90 11.51
CA LYS A 18 -9.08 -1.91 10.90
C LYS A 18 -9.12 -2.79 9.66
N VAL A 19 -10.31 -3.33 9.36
CA VAL A 19 -10.67 -3.88 8.06
C VAL A 19 -11.58 -2.89 7.36
N MET A 20 -11.31 -2.59 6.11
CA MET A 20 -12.12 -1.68 5.30
C MET A 20 -12.52 -2.36 3.99
N VAL A 21 -13.82 -2.33 3.69
CA VAL A 21 -14.40 -2.81 2.42
C VAL A 21 -15.02 -1.61 1.71
N VAL A 22 -14.59 -1.37 0.49
CA VAL A 22 -15.17 -0.29 -0.35
C VAL A 22 -15.70 -0.88 -1.63
N VAL A 23 -16.97 -0.61 -1.92
CA VAL A 23 -17.65 -0.98 -3.15
C VAL A 23 -17.79 0.26 -4.01
N ALA A 24 -17.34 0.19 -5.25
CA ALA A 24 -17.48 1.27 -6.21
C ALA A 24 -18.03 0.79 -7.55
N GLU A 25 -18.81 1.64 -8.22
CA GLU A 25 -19.27 1.44 -9.59
C GLU A 25 -18.31 2.14 -10.55
N VAL A 26 -17.84 1.40 -11.55
CA VAL A 26 -17.07 1.96 -12.66
C VAL A 26 -18.05 2.59 -13.66
N GLN A 27 -18.02 3.92 -13.77
CA GLN A 27 -18.89 4.67 -14.68
C GLN A 27 -18.39 4.65 -16.12
N ALA A 28 -19.24 4.97 -17.08
CA ALA A 28 -18.92 4.96 -18.51
C ALA A 28 -17.68 5.84 -18.88
N GLY A 29 -17.38 6.87 -18.09
CA GLY A 29 -16.16 7.68 -18.23
C GLY A 29 -14.92 7.13 -17.53
N GLY A 30 -14.99 5.92 -16.98
CA GLY A 30 -13.89 5.31 -16.21
C GLY A 30 -13.69 5.89 -14.81
N THR A 31 -14.57 6.77 -14.32
CA THR A 31 -14.53 7.28 -12.95
C THR A 31 -15.18 6.29 -11.98
N LEU A 32 -14.70 6.29 -10.74
CA LEU A 32 -15.27 5.47 -9.67
C LEU A 32 -16.34 6.27 -8.90
N LYS A 33 -17.48 5.65 -8.66
CA LYS A 33 -18.54 6.17 -7.81
C LYS A 33 -18.75 5.24 -6.63
N LEU A 34 -18.65 5.79 -5.41
CA LEU A 34 -18.87 5.02 -4.19
C LEU A 34 -20.29 4.45 -4.15
N ALA A 35 -20.42 3.16 -3.95
CA ALA A 35 -21.68 2.44 -3.80
C ALA A 35 -21.88 1.95 -2.36
N GLY A 36 -20.81 1.50 -1.69
CA GLY A 36 -20.86 1.01 -0.32
C GLY A 36 -19.53 1.11 0.39
N LEU A 37 -19.59 1.25 1.70
CA LEU A 37 -18.45 1.31 2.60
C LEU A 37 -18.78 0.53 3.86
N GLY A 38 -17.82 -0.30 4.31
CA GLY A 38 -17.89 -0.96 5.61
C GLY A 38 -16.55 -0.89 6.30
N ILE A 39 -16.55 -0.58 7.58
CA ILE A 39 -15.35 -0.47 8.41
C ILE A 39 -15.58 -1.21 9.72
N ALA A 40 -14.66 -2.12 10.05
CA ALA A 40 -14.69 -2.84 11.31
C ALA A 40 -13.33 -2.82 12.00
N PRO A 41 -13.28 -2.84 13.35
CA PRO A 41 -12.05 -3.09 14.07
C PRO A 41 -11.41 -4.40 13.63
N SER A 42 -10.10 -4.39 13.44
CA SER A 42 -9.37 -5.58 13.04
C SER A 42 -8.92 -6.38 14.28
N SER A 43 -9.08 -7.67 14.20
CA SER A 43 -8.53 -8.64 15.16
C SER A 43 -7.87 -9.78 14.40
N GLY A 44 -6.84 -10.38 15.01
CA GLY A 44 -6.16 -11.55 14.41
C GLY A 44 -5.02 -11.21 13.47
N LEU A 45 -4.64 -9.92 13.33
CA LEU A 45 -3.44 -9.49 12.62
C LEU A 45 -2.40 -8.94 13.61
N LYS A 46 -1.13 -9.15 13.28
CA LYS A 46 -0.01 -8.53 13.97
C LYS A 46 1.04 -8.14 12.94
N ARG A 47 1.39 -6.84 12.88
CA ARG A 47 2.39 -6.30 11.95
C ARG A 47 2.13 -6.73 10.49
N GLY A 48 0.86 -6.58 10.04
CA GLY A 48 0.44 -6.92 8.69
C GLY A 48 0.25 -8.42 8.40
N VAL A 49 0.53 -9.31 9.35
CA VAL A 49 0.45 -10.77 9.15
C VAL A 49 -0.72 -11.36 9.94
N VAL A 50 -1.48 -12.26 9.32
CA VAL A 50 -2.57 -13.01 9.97
C VAL A 50 -1.98 -13.99 10.98
N VAL A 51 -2.30 -13.80 12.26
CA VAL A 51 -1.91 -14.67 13.39
C VAL A 51 -3.08 -15.45 13.97
N ASN A 52 -4.31 -15.03 13.67
CA ASN A 52 -5.54 -15.74 14.06
C ASN A 52 -6.58 -15.64 12.94
N ILE A 53 -6.81 -16.75 12.25
CA ILE A 53 -7.70 -16.80 11.09
C ILE A 53 -9.15 -16.52 11.49
N ASP A 54 -9.64 -17.10 12.59
CA ASP A 54 -11.05 -16.98 12.99
C ASP A 54 -11.40 -15.53 13.38
N ALA A 55 -10.53 -14.88 14.14
CA ALA A 55 -10.69 -13.47 14.49
C ALA A 55 -10.65 -12.55 13.27
N THR A 56 -9.73 -12.82 12.32
CA THR A 56 -9.64 -12.08 11.06
C THR A 56 -10.89 -12.24 10.21
N VAL A 57 -11.42 -13.48 10.10
CA VAL A 57 -12.67 -13.75 9.39
C VAL A 57 -13.84 -12.97 9.98
N GLN A 58 -13.97 -12.93 11.31
CA GLN A 58 -15.02 -12.14 11.98
C GLN A 58 -14.92 -10.65 11.66
N SER A 59 -13.71 -10.08 11.67
CA SER A 59 -13.49 -8.69 11.32
C SER A 59 -13.85 -8.40 9.86
N ILE A 60 -13.46 -9.29 8.93
CA ILE A 60 -13.82 -9.16 7.51
C ILE A 60 -15.34 -9.24 7.33
N GLN A 61 -16.02 -10.21 7.97
CA GLN A 61 -17.46 -10.37 7.86
C GLN A 61 -18.23 -9.16 8.40
N ALA A 62 -17.76 -8.53 9.47
CA ALA A 62 -18.36 -7.33 10.03
C ALA A 62 -18.30 -6.16 9.02
N ALA A 63 -17.13 -5.86 8.47
CA ALA A 63 -16.96 -4.82 7.44
C ALA A 63 -17.72 -5.15 6.13
N LEU A 64 -17.71 -6.42 5.71
CA LEU A 64 -18.41 -6.89 4.52
C LEU A 64 -19.93 -6.66 4.63
N LYS A 65 -20.52 -7.04 5.76
CA LYS A 65 -21.95 -6.88 6.02
C LYS A 65 -22.39 -5.41 5.92
N GLU A 66 -21.61 -4.50 6.45
CA GLU A 66 -21.88 -3.06 6.40
C GLU A 66 -21.80 -2.55 4.95
N ALA A 67 -20.74 -2.92 4.21
CA ALA A 67 -20.56 -2.53 2.81
C ALA A 67 -21.68 -3.08 1.90
N GLU A 68 -22.07 -4.34 2.07
CA GLU A 68 -23.17 -4.98 1.34
C GLU A 68 -24.52 -4.29 1.63
N PHE A 69 -24.75 -3.96 2.91
CA PHE A 69 -25.97 -3.26 3.32
C PHE A 69 -26.06 -1.88 2.66
N MET A 70 -24.98 -1.10 2.68
CA MET A 70 -24.93 0.24 2.10
C MET A 70 -25.05 0.19 0.55
N ALA A 71 -24.40 -0.78 -0.10
CA ALA A 71 -24.42 -0.95 -1.55
C ALA A 71 -25.70 -1.62 -2.07
N ASP A 72 -26.53 -2.20 -1.20
CA ASP A 72 -27.72 -3.02 -1.56
C ASP A 72 -27.36 -4.13 -2.57
N CYS A 73 -26.23 -4.81 -2.37
CA CYS A 73 -25.77 -5.88 -3.25
C CYS A 73 -25.03 -6.97 -2.47
N LYS A 74 -24.84 -8.13 -3.11
CA LYS A 74 -23.96 -9.19 -2.60
C LYS A 74 -22.59 -9.12 -3.27
N ILE A 75 -21.55 -9.21 -2.46
CA ILE A 75 -20.16 -9.17 -2.89
C ILE A 75 -19.67 -10.61 -3.08
N GLY A 76 -19.10 -10.93 -4.25
CA GLY A 76 -18.53 -12.24 -4.55
C GLY A 76 -17.03 -12.25 -4.77
N ARG A 77 -16.45 -11.11 -5.21
CA ARG A 77 -15.03 -10.99 -5.54
C ARG A 77 -14.44 -9.70 -4.99
N VAL A 78 -13.17 -9.77 -4.61
CA VAL A 78 -12.45 -8.62 -4.05
C VAL A 78 -11.02 -8.54 -4.56
N TYR A 79 -10.53 -7.32 -4.67
CA TYR A 79 -9.11 -7.00 -4.71
C TYR A 79 -8.65 -6.82 -3.28
N THR A 80 -7.53 -7.44 -2.90
CA THR A 80 -7.04 -7.33 -1.51
C THR A 80 -5.55 -7.08 -1.45
N GLY A 81 -5.09 -6.48 -0.36
CA GLY A 81 -3.71 -6.12 -0.13
C GLY A 81 -2.92 -7.17 0.63
N ILE A 82 -1.58 -7.09 0.53
CA ILE A 82 -0.63 -7.84 1.35
C ILE A 82 0.52 -6.94 1.76
N THR A 83 0.90 -7.00 3.03
CA THR A 83 2.12 -6.41 3.59
C THR A 83 2.65 -7.30 4.72
N GLY A 84 3.78 -6.94 5.30
CA GLY A 84 4.38 -7.61 6.43
C GLY A 84 5.90 -7.79 6.28
N SER A 85 6.57 -8.11 7.39
CA SER A 85 8.04 -8.24 7.46
C SER A 85 8.61 -9.38 6.61
N HIS A 86 7.76 -10.22 6.03
CA HIS A 86 8.15 -11.30 5.11
C HIS A 86 8.29 -10.84 3.66
N ILE A 87 7.89 -9.60 3.32
CA ILE A 87 8.03 -9.04 1.98
C ILE A 87 9.50 -8.71 1.71
N ARG A 88 9.97 -9.07 0.52
CA ARG A 88 11.33 -8.80 0.05
C ARG A 88 11.28 -8.25 -1.37
N GLY A 89 11.84 -7.06 -1.59
CA GLY A 89 12.06 -6.46 -2.90
C GLY A 89 13.48 -6.69 -3.36
N MET A 90 13.67 -6.95 -4.64
CA MET A 90 14.98 -7.06 -5.28
C MET A 90 14.89 -6.66 -6.74
N ASN A 91 15.99 -6.19 -7.30
CA ASN A 91 16.10 -5.88 -8.71
C ASN A 91 16.84 -7.00 -9.43
N SER A 92 16.39 -7.34 -10.62
CA SER A 92 17.00 -8.35 -11.48
C SER A 92 17.16 -7.81 -12.89
N HIS A 93 18.05 -8.44 -13.65
CA HIS A 93 18.39 -8.05 -15.00
C HIS A 93 18.27 -9.26 -15.93
N GLY A 94 17.64 -9.08 -17.09
CA GLY A 94 17.56 -10.06 -18.16
C GLY A 94 18.11 -9.51 -19.47
N MET A 95 18.57 -10.41 -20.34
CA MET A 95 19.09 -10.06 -21.64
C MET A 95 18.69 -11.13 -22.66
N VAL A 96 18.28 -10.71 -23.85
CA VAL A 96 17.99 -11.60 -24.98
C VAL A 96 18.51 -11.03 -26.28
N ALA A 97 18.86 -11.90 -27.21
CA ALA A 97 19.14 -11.50 -28.58
C ALA A 97 17.82 -11.22 -29.32
N VAL A 98 17.77 -10.12 -30.08
CA VAL A 98 16.63 -9.75 -30.93
C VAL A 98 16.74 -10.47 -32.25
N LYS A 99 15.69 -11.19 -32.63
CA LYS A 99 15.57 -11.80 -33.96
C LYS A 99 15.15 -10.72 -34.97
N ASP A 100 15.61 -10.88 -36.18
CA ASP A 100 15.23 -9.99 -37.31
C ASP A 100 15.57 -8.49 -37.12
N ARG A 101 16.41 -8.17 -36.13
CA ARG A 101 16.88 -6.81 -35.80
C ARG A 101 15.78 -5.80 -35.50
N GLU A 102 14.57 -6.23 -35.18
CA GLU A 102 13.45 -5.40 -34.74
C GLU A 102 12.83 -6.02 -33.50
N VAL A 103 12.68 -5.21 -32.42
CA VAL A 103 12.16 -5.66 -31.15
C VAL A 103 10.65 -5.89 -31.26
N THR A 104 10.22 -7.08 -30.95
CA THR A 104 8.81 -7.49 -30.92
C THR A 104 8.27 -7.61 -29.49
N ALA A 105 6.95 -7.64 -29.34
CA ALA A 105 6.33 -7.93 -28.05
C ALA A 105 6.77 -9.30 -27.47
N THR A 106 7.11 -10.26 -28.33
CA THR A 106 7.64 -11.57 -27.91
C THR A 106 9.05 -11.45 -27.31
N ASP A 107 9.88 -10.55 -27.83
CA ASP A 107 11.23 -10.30 -27.31
C ASP A 107 11.16 -9.62 -25.94
N VAL A 108 10.25 -8.67 -25.79
CA VAL A 108 9.97 -8.00 -24.50
C VAL A 108 9.49 -9.02 -23.44
N ALA A 109 8.53 -9.87 -23.79
CA ALA A 109 8.09 -10.92 -22.88
C ALA A 109 9.23 -11.87 -22.50
N ARG A 110 10.07 -12.24 -23.47
CA ARG A 110 11.19 -13.17 -23.28
C ARG A 110 12.28 -12.56 -22.39
N VAL A 111 12.61 -11.28 -22.54
CA VAL A 111 13.61 -10.61 -21.72
C VAL A 111 13.13 -10.46 -20.27
N VAL A 112 11.83 -10.13 -20.06
CA VAL A 112 11.25 -10.07 -18.73
C VAL A 112 11.22 -11.44 -18.05
N GLU A 113 10.86 -12.51 -18.79
CA GLU A 113 10.95 -13.90 -18.26
C GLU A 113 12.39 -14.28 -17.92
N THR A 114 13.36 -13.86 -18.70
CA THR A 114 14.81 -14.07 -18.38
C THR A 114 15.19 -13.34 -17.10
N ALA A 115 14.79 -12.08 -16.94
CA ALA A 115 15.01 -11.31 -15.71
C ALA A 115 14.31 -11.90 -14.49
N ARG A 116 13.14 -12.52 -14.69
CA ARG A 116 12.36 -13.20 -13.66
C ARG A 116 12.96 -14.54 -13.22
N ALA A 117 13.79 -15.15 -14.01
CA ALA A 117 14.37 -16.49 -13.77
C ALA A 117 15.40 -16.48 -12.62
N ILE A 118 15.01 -15.92 -11.46
CA ILE A 118 15.75 -15.95 -10.22
C ILE A 118 15.38 -17.18 -9.39
N THR A 119 16.30 -17.65 -8.58
CA THR A 119 16.02 -18.72 -7.63
C THR A 119 15.20 -18.17 -6.46
N ILE A 120 13.95 -18.60 -6.37
CA ILE A 120 13.05 -18.29 -5.26
C ILE A 120 12.93 -19.54 -4.39
N SER A 121 13.09 -19.39 -3.07
CA SER A 121 12.93 -20.53 -2.14
C SER A 121 11.47 -21.00 -2.11
N ASN A 122 11.27 -22.29 -1.80
CA ASN A 122 9.95 -22.94 -1.88
C ASN A 122 8.91 -22.37 -0.88
N ASP A 123 9.36 -21.67 0.15
CA ASP A 123 8.54 -20.98 1.15
C ASP A 123 8.15 -19.57 0.73
N GLN A 124 8.66 -19.08 -0.41
CA GLN A 124 8.38 -17.75 -0.96
C GLN A 124 7.45 -17.83 -2.18
N ARG A 125 6.62 -16.84 -2.31
CA ARG A 125 5.73 -16.62 -3.45
C ARG A 125 6.11 -15.33 -4.16
N LEU A 126 6.16 -15.37 -5.47
CA LEU A 126 6.27 -14.19 -6.32
C LEU A 126 4.98 -13.37 -6.24
N LEU A 127 5.09 -12.12 -5.84
CA LEU A 127 3.97 -11.17 -5.68
C LEU A 127 3.94 -10.13 -6.80
N LEU A 128 5.11 -9.65 -7.25
CA LEU A 128 5.24 -8.63 -8.27
C LEU A 128 6.46 -8.90 -9.15
N VAL A 129 6.33 -8.62 -10.44
CA VAL A 129 7.43 -8.44 -11.40
C VAL A 129 7.08 -7.22 -12.24
N GLU A 130 7.82 -6.15 -12.08
CA GLU A 130 7.55 -4.88 -12.76
C GLU A 130 8.78 -4.42 -13.53
N PRO A 131 8.69 -4.23 -14.86
CA PRO A 131 9.78 -3.65 -15.64
C PRO A 131 10.10 -2.22 -15.16
N GLN A 132 11.39 -1.93 -15.03
CA GLN A 132 11.88 -0.62 -14.63
C GLN A 132 12.39 0.19 -15.81
N GLU A 133 13.14 -0.48 -16.68
CA GLU A 133 13.73 0.11 -17.88
C GLU A 133 14.12 -0.97 -18.87
N PHE A 134 14.15 -0.59 -20.14
CA PHE A 134 14.67 -1.41 -21.22
C PHE A 134 15.93 -0.76 -21.82
N VAL A 135 16.85 -1.59 -22.29
CA VAL A 135 18.07 -1.13 -22.94
C VAL A 135 18.23 -1.87 -24.27
N ILE A 136 18.42 -1.14 -25.37
CA ILE A 136 18.70 -1.71 -26.70
C ILE A 136 20.10 -1.30 -27.10
N ASP A 137 20.99 -2.27 -27.30
CA ASP A 137 22.38 -2.06 -27.70
C ASP A 137 23.14 -1.01 -26.87
N GLY A 138 22.80 -0.90 -25.55
CA GLY A 138 23.39 0.04 -24.62
C GLY A 138 22.70 1.40 -24.51
N GLN A 139 21.56 1.60 -25.16
CA GLN A 139 20.74 2.82 -25.06
C GLN A 139 19.47 2.55 -24.26
N ASP A 140 19.17 3.39 -23.26
CA ASP A 140 17.94 3.32 -22.47
C ASP A 140 16.74 3.70 -23.34
N VAL A 141 15.67 2.90 -23.26
CA VAL A 141 14.47 3.03 -24.07
C VAL A 141 13.23 2.81 -23.23
N LYS A 142 12.26 3.72 -23.25
CA LYS A 142 10.97 3.51 -22.57
C LYS A 142 10.09 2.49 -23.33
N GLU A 143 10.03 2.60 -24.66
CA GLU A 143 9.18 1.80 -25.54
C GLU A 143 10.03 1.03 -26.54
N PRO A 144 10.42 -0.20 -26.23
CA PRO A 144 11.34 -0.96 -27.07
C PRO A 144 10.70 -1.58 -28.31
N ILE A 145 9.36 -1.78 -28.35
CA ILE A 145 8.68 -2.48 -29.45
C ILE A 145 8.77 -1.65 -30.74
N GLY A 146 9.16 -2.31 -31.84
CA GLY A 146 9.34 -1.68 -33.14
C GLY A 146 10.70 -0.98 -33.34
N MET A 147 11.52 -0.91 -32.28
CA MET A 147 12.87 -0.34 -32.39
C MET A 147 13.85 -1.37 -32.97
N SER A 148 14.81 -0.87 -33.76
CA SER A 148 15.88 -1.70 -34.34
C SER A 148 16.99 -1.94 -33.31
N GLY A 149 17.47 -3.19 -33.20
CA GLY A 149 18.57 -3.55 -32.33
C GLY A 149 18.93 -5.03 -32.40
N ILE A 150 20.04 -5.38 -31.81
CA ILE A 150 20.56 -6.77 -31.78
C ILE A 150 20.34 -7.40 -30.40
N ARG A 151 20.41 -6.58 -29.34
CA ARG A 151 20.34 -7.01 -27.95
C ARG A 151 19.32 -6.17 -27.20
N LEU A 152 18.38 -6.85 -26.57
CA LEU A 152 17.39 -6.24 -25.67
C LEU A 152 17.71 -6.68 -24.23
N GLU A 153 17.81 -5.71 -23.33
CA GLU A 153 17.96 -5.92 -21.89
C GLU A 153 16.75 -5.33 -21.17
N ALA A 154 16.38 -5.92 -20.04
CA ALA A 154 15.37 -5.37 -19.14
C ALA A 154 15.86 -5.43 -17.69
N LYS A 155 15.69 -4.34 -16.96
CA LYS A 155 15.77 -4.33 -15.50
C LYS A 155 14.36 -4.44 -14.94
N VAL A 156 14.16 -5.29 -13.96
CA VAL A 156 12.85 -5.54 -13.35
C VAL A 156 12.94 -5.45 -11.84
N HIS A 157 11.90 -4.90 -11.20
CA HIS A 157 11.70 -5.02 -9.76
C HIS A 157 10.87 -6.26 -9.47
N ILE A 158 11.39 -7.11 -8.61
CA ILE A 158 10.74 -8.36 -8.20
C ILE A 158 10.43 -8.27 -6.71
N VAL A 159 9.19 -8.60 -6.35
CA VAL A 159 8.81 -8.69 -4.94
C VAL A 159 8.30 -10.08 -4.63
N THR A 160 8.85 -10.66 -3.56
CA THR A 160 8.42 -11.93 -3.01
C THR A 160 7.87 -11.77 -1.60
N GLY A 161 7.09 -12.72 -1.16
CA GLY A 161 6.58 -12.78 0.20
C GLY A 161 6.36 -14.23 0.64
N ALA A 162 6.23 -14.45 1.95
CA ALA A 162 6.00 -15.80 2.46
C ALA A 162 4.73 -16.41 1.85
N GLN A 163 4.85 -17.61 1.30
CA GLN A 163 3.74 -18.38 0.71
C GLN A 163 2.58 -18.53 1.70
N THR A 164 2.91 -18.89 2.94
CA THR A 164 1.92 -19.10 4.02
C THR A 164 1.17 -17.83 4.39
N ALA A 165 1.82 -16.66 4.34
CA ALA A 165 1.16 -15.38 4.64
C ALA A 165 0.12 -15.04 3.57
N ALA A 166 0.46 -15.19 2.29
CA ALA A 166 -0.48 -15.01 1.19
C ALA A 166 -1.65 -16.01 1.24
N GLU A 167 -1.36 -17.27 1.53
CA GLU A 167 -2.39 -18.32 1.68
C GLU A 167 -3.34 -18.03 2.83
N ASN A 168 -2.84 -17.54 3.98
CA ASN A 168 -3.68 -17.20 5.13
C ASN A 168 -4.65 -16.04 4.81
N ILE A 169 -4.19 -15.00 4.11
CA ILE A 169 -5.08 -13.92 3.62
C ILE A 169 -6.16 -14.49 2.71
N ILE A 170 -5.78 -15.26 1.69
CA ILE A 170 -6.71 -15.87 0.73
C ILE A 170 -7.70 -16.79 1.46
N LYS A 171 -7.23 -17.56 2.46
CA LYS A 171 -8.08 -18.44 3.27
C LYS A 171 -9.11 -17.66 4.10
N CYS A 172 -8.71 -16.54 4.72
CA CYS A 172 -9.63 -15.67 5.46
C CYS A 172 -10.73 -15.13 4.53
N VAL A 173 -10.35 -14.61 3.36
CA VAL A 173 -11.29 -14.08 2.35
C VAL A 173 -12.26 -15.16 1.87
N ARG A 174 -11.76 -16.35 1.53
CA ARG A 174 -12.59 -17.48 1.08
C ARG A 174 -13.57 -17.98 2.16
N ARG A 175 -13.19 -17.96 3.42
CA ARG A 175 -14.08 -18.31 4.54
C ARG A 175 -15.22 -17.31 4.75
N CYS A 176 -15.09 -16.10 4.20
CA CYS A 176 -16.18 -15.13 4.13
C CYS A 176 -17.10 -15.32 2.91
N GLY A 177 -16.90 -16.36 2.09
CA GLY A 177 -17.65 -16.60 0.86
C GLY A 177 -17.19 -15.77 -0.34
N LEU A 178 -16.00 -15.17 -0.26
CA LEU A 178 -15.44 -14.29 -1.28
C LEU A 178 -14.32 -14.98 -2.06
N GLU A 179 -14.13 -14.55 -3.33
CA GLU A 179 -12.97 -14.90 -4.14
C GLU A 179 -12.00 -13.72 -4.21
N VAL A 180 -10.70 -14.00 -4.10
CA VAL A 180 -9.65 -13.00 -4.33
C VAL A 180 -9.40 -12.91 -5.84
N GLU A 181 -9.77 -11.78 -6.43
CA GLU A 181 -9.52 -11.50 -7.84
C GLU A 181 -8.04 -11.19 -8.08
N GLN A 182 -7.47 -10.34 -7.23
CA GLN A 182 -6.05 -10.02 -7.22
C GLN A 182 -5.56 -9.73 -5.81
N LEU A 183 -4.31 -10.16 -5.53
CA LEU A 183 -3.58 -9.85 -4.31
C LEU A 183 -2.46 -8.88 -4.68
N LEU A 184 -2.52 -7.64 -4.16
CA LEU A 184 -1.57 -6.57 -4.43
C LEU A 184 -0.68 -6.27 -3.22
N LEU A 185 0.51 -5.75 -3.48
CA LEU A 185 1.33 -5.13 -2.44
C LEU A 185 0.67 -3.83 -1.95
N ASN A 186 0.57 -3.66 -0.63
CA ASN A 186 -0.01 -2.45 -0.04
C ASN A 186 0.65 -1.15 -0.53
N PRO A 187 1.99 -1.01 -0.53
CA PRO A 187 2.62 0.23 -0.99
C PRO A 187 2.39 0.49 -2.49
N LEU A 188 2.22 -0.55 -3.30
CA LEU A 188 1.84 -0.38 -4.70
C LEU A 188 0.39 0.10 -4.81
N ALA A 189 -0.54 -0.51 -4.06
CA ALA A 189 -1.92 -0.06 -4.00
C ALA A 189 -2.01 1.41 -3.55
N SER A 190 -1.40 1.78 -2.41
CA SER A 190 -1.39 3.16 -1.92
C SER A 190 -0.84 4.14 -2.96
N SER A 191 0.20 3.73 -3.73
CA SER A 191 0.78 4.58 -4.77
C SER A 191 -0.17 4.90 -5.92
N LEU A 192 -1.10 4.00 -6.23
CA LEU A 192 -2.09 4.21 -7.28
C LEU A 192 -3.15 5.24 -6.89
N SER A 193 -3.47 5.35 -5.60
CA SER A 193 -4.47 6.31 -5.10
C SER A 193 -3.90 7.67 -4.71
N VAL A 194 -2.59 7.76 -4.37
CA VAL A 194 -2.02 8.91 -3.65
C VAL A 194 -1.02 9.70 -4.49
N LEU A 195 -0.25 9.02 -5.36
CA LEU A 195 0.80 9.65 -6.17
C LEU A 195 0.29 10.07 -7.54
N THR A 196 0.78 11.22 -8.00
CA THR A 196 0.58 11.66 -9.38
C THR A 196 1.58 11.00 -10.33
N ALA A 197 1.27 11.01 -11.64
CA ALA A 197 2.18 10.54 -12.67
C ALA A 197 3.49 11.34 -12.68
N ASP A 198 3.40 12.66 -12.52
CA ASP A 198 4.57 13.55 -12.50
C ASP A 198 5.50 13.25 -11.31
N GLU A 199 4.95 12.99 -10.13
CA GLU A 199 5.76 12.60 -8.97
C GLU A 199 6.50 11.29 -9.22
N LYS A 200 5.83 10.29 -9.80
CA LYS A 200 6.47 9.00 -10.17
C LYS A 200 7.55 9.18 -11.23
N GLU A 201 7.35 10.08 -12.18
CA GLU A 201 8.35 10.38 -13.22
C GLU A 201 9.56 11.10 -12.64
N LEU A 202 9.35 12.17 -11.85
CA LEU A 202 10.41 13.01 -11.30
C LEU A 202 11.20 12.38 -10.14
N GLY A 203 10.65 11.36 -9.52
CA GLY A 203 11.25 10.67 -8.37
C GLY A 203 10.59 11.03 -7.04
N VAL A 204 9.97 10.04 -6.40
CA VAL A 204 9.24 10.17 -5.14
C VAL A 204 9.38 8.90 -4.30
N ALA A 205 9.45 9.06 -2.99
CA ALA A 205 9.25 7.95 -2.07
C ALA A 205 7.88 8.07 -1.39
N LEU A 206 7.05 7.04 -1.53
CA LEU A 206 5.81 6.87 -0.78
C LEU A 206 6.12 6.14 0.53
N VAL A 207 5.60 6.66 1.64
CA VAL A 207 5.71 6.06 2.97
C VAL A 207 4.31 5.92 3.55
N ASP A 208 3.79 4.71 3.58
CA ASP A 208 2.48 4.37 4.13
C ASP A 208 2.63 3.88 5.58
N ILE A 209 2.27 4.74 6.54
CA ILE A 209 2.43 4.47 7.98
C ILE A 209 1.10 3.98 8.53
N GLY A 210 0.96 2.65 8.60
CA GLY A 210 -0.20 1.99 9.17
C GLY A 210 -0.15 1.92 10.71
N ALA A 211 -0.87 0.95 11.26
CA ALA A 211 -0.79 0.61 12.67
C ALA A 211 0.37 -0.37 12.94
N GLY A 212 0.49 -1.43 12.16
CA GLY A 212 1.47 -2.49 12.38
C GLY A 212 2.70 -2.45 11.49
N THR A 213 2.65 -1.80 10.34
CA THR A 213 3.74 -1.69 9.35
C THR A 213 3.87 -0.29 8.81
N THR A 214 5.09 0.07 8.44
CA THR A 214 5.43 1.21 7.58
C THR A 214 5.94 0.66 6.26
N ASP A 215 5.19 0.90 5.19
CA ASP A 215 5.47 0.40 3.85
C ASP A 215 6.11 1.51 3.01
N VAL A 216 7.22 1.20 2.34
CA VAL A 216 7.98 2.15 1.52
C VAL A 216 8.00 1.67 0.07
N ALA A 217 7.72 2.59 -0.86
CA ALA A 217 7.89 2.37 -2.29
C ALA A 217 8.55 3.59 -2.94
N VAL A 218 9.61 3.37 -3.70
CA VAL A 218 10.38 4.41 -4.40
C VAL A 218 10.11 4.31 -5.89
N PHE A 219 9.77 5.44 -6.50
CA PHE A 219 9.48 5.56 -7.93
C PHE A 219 10.41 6.59 -8.57
N THR A 220 10.82 6.35 -9.81
CA THR A 220 11.48 7.30 -10.69
C THR A 220 11.37 6.85 -12.15
N GLY A 221 11.23 7.80 -13.07
CA GLY A 221 10.98 7.50 -14.49
C GLY A 221 9.67 6.75 -14.73
N GLY A 222 8.66 6.96 -13.86
CA GLY A 222 7.36 6.29 -13.87
C GLY A 222 7.37 4.86 -13.29
N ALA A 223 8.54 4.27 -13.02
CA ALA A 223 8.68 2.89 -12.59
C ALA A 223 9.05 2.76 -11.11
N ILE A 224 8.63 1.64 -10.50
CA ILE A 224 9.02 1.29 -9.13
C ILE A 224 10.48 0.83 -9.10
N ARG A 225 11.28 1.40 -8.22
CA ARG A 225 12.73 1.11 -8.09
C ARG A 225 13.06 0.30 -6.86
N HIS A 226 12.30 0.51 -5.78
CA HIS A 226 12.55 -0.15 -4.51
C HIS A 226 11.27 -0.30 -3.71
N THR A 227 11.18 -1.36 -2.92
CA THR A 227 10.14 -1.59 -1.92
C THR A 227 10.74 -2.11 -0.63
N ALA A 228 10.26 -1.60 0.50
CA ALA A 228 10.62 -2.11 1.81
C ALA A 228 9.40 -2.12 2.74
N VAL A 229 9.39 -3.02 3.71
CA VAL A 229 8.38 -3.08 4.77
C VAL A 229 9.08 -3.09 6.12
N ILE A 230 8.78 -2.08 6.92
CA ILE A 230 9.33 -1.89 8.27
C ILE A 230 8.24 -2.28 9.27
N PRO A 231 8.47 -3.28 10.17
CA PRO A 231 7.46 -3.77 11.11
C PRO A 231 7.37 -2.90 12.38
N ILE A 232 7.50 -1.58 12.21
CA ILE A 232 7.39 -0.54 13.24
C ILE A 232 6.47 0.55 12.70
N ALA A 233 5.40 0.88 13.45
CA ALA A 233 4.38 1.83 13.03
C ALA A 233 3.52 2.31 14.23
N GLY A 234 2.30 2.76 13.97
CA GLY A 234 1.42 3.41 14.95
C GLY A 234 1.15 2.66 16.24
N ASP A 235 1.11 1.31 16.23
CA ASP A 235 0.88 0.50 17.43
C ASP A 235 2.02 0.62 18.44
N LEU A 236 3.26 0.86 17.99
CA LEU A 236 4.38 1.08 18.89
C LEU A 236 4.32 2.47 19.53
N ILE A 237 3.83 3.49 18.82
CA ILE A 237 3.57 4.81 19.41
C ILE A 237 2.54 4.65 20.55
N THR A 238 1.46 3.92 20.31
CA THR A 238 0.44 3.62 21.34
C THR A 238 1.03 2.87 22.53
N SER A 239 1.88 1.89 22.27
CA SER A 239 2.56 1.12 23.32
C SER A 239 3.48 2.01 24.18
N ASP A 240 4.23 2.92 23.56
CA ASP A 240 5.11 3.84 24.27
C ASP A 240 4.31 4.81 25.16
N ILE A 241 3.18 5.33 24.65
CA ILE A 241 2.25 6.15 25.44
C ILE A 241 1.71 5.35 26.63
N ALA A 242 1.23 4.11 26.39
CA ALA A 242 0.68 3.26 27.44
C ALA A 242 1.70 2.99 28.55
N MET A 243 2.94 2.68 28.18
CA MET A 243 4.04 2.42 29.13
C MET A 243 4.49 3.67 29.87
N ALA A 244 4.77 4.75 29.15
CA ALA A 244 5.28 5.99 29.73
C ALA A 244 4.24 6.64 30.66
N LEU A 245 2.98 6.62 30.23
CA LEU A 245 1.90 7.25 30.97
C LEU A 245 1.19 6.27 31.92
N ARG A 246 1.53 4.99 31.93
CA ARG A 246 0.88 3.95 32.75
C ARG A 246 -0.64 4.02 32.64
N THR A 247 -1.14 4.01 31.42
CA THR A 247 -2.56 4.05 31.05
C THR A 247 -2.93 2.78 30.26
N PRO A 248 -4.19 2.34 30.25
CA PRO A 248 -4.62 1.23 29.40
C PRO A 248 -4.31 1.48 27.93
N THR A 249 -3.97 0.42 27.19
CA THR A 249 -3.59 0.54 25.76
C THR A 249 -4.69 1.18 24.90
N LYS A 250 -5.96 0.90 25.23
CA LYS A 250 -7.09 1.51 24.53
C LYS A 250 -7.10 3.03 24.72
N ASP A 251 -6.97 3.48 25.97
CA ASP A 251 -6.97 4.91 26.29
C ASP A 251 -5.72 5.59 25.71
N ALA A 252 -4.58 4.89 25.66
CA ALA A 252 -3.37 5.38 24.99
C ALA A 252 -3.59 5.59 23.48
N GLU A 253 -4.36 4.70 22.80
CA GLU A 253 -4.74 4.87 21.40
C GLU A 253 -5.65 6.08 21.22
N ASP A 254 -6.66 6.22 22.07
CA ASP A 254 -7.59 7.35 22.02
C ASP A 254 -6.83 8.68 22.23
N ILE A 255 -5.95 8.75 23.24
CA ILE A 255 -5.08 9.91 23.51
C ILE A 255 -4.17 10.22 22.30
N LYS A 256 -3.56 9.19 21.70
CA LYS A 256 -2.72 9.37 20.49
C LYS A 256 -3.51 9.98 19.35
N VAL A 257 -4.71 9.50 19.09
CA VAL A 257 -5.56 9.94 17.97
C VAL A 257 -6.08 11.35 18.20
N GLU A 258 -6.53 11.68 19.42
CA GLU A 258 -7.17 12.95 19.72
C GLU A 258 -6.17 14.07 19.98
N SER A 259 -5.08 13.77 20.67
CA SER A 259 -4.15 14.79 21.22
C SER A 259 -2.71 14.64 20.79
N GLY A 260 -2.36 13.58 20.03
CA GLY A 260 -1.00 13.30 19.60
C GLY A 260 -0.39 14.42 18.76
N CYS A 261 0.93 14.57 18.89
CA CYS A 261 1.76 15.44 18.05
C CYS A 261 3.14 14.79 17.89
N ALA A 262 3.60 14.67 16.65
CA ALA A 262 4.87 14.01 16.33
C ALA A 262 6.09 14.88 16.59
N LYS A 263 5.93 16.19 16.75
CA LYS A 263 7.01 17.14 17.00
C LYS A 263 6.71 17.97 18.24
N GLN A 264 7.49 17.79 19.30
CA GLN A 264 7.26 18.40 20.62
C GLN A 264 7.18 19.92 20.56
N LEU A 265 8.00 20.55 19.71
CA LEU A 265 8.03 22.00 19.54
C LEU A 265 6.74 22.58 18.94
N LEU A 266 5.92 21.76 18.26
CA LEU A 266 4.64 22.16 17.67
C LEU A 266 3.46 21.88 18.59
N ALA A 267 3.67 21.18 19.69
CA ALA A 267 2.62 20.88 20.65
C ALA A 267 2.39 22.06 21.59
N ASP A 268 1.12 22.48 21.72
CA ASP A 268 0.73 23.55 22.63
C ASP A 268 1.01 23.15 24.08
N PRO A 269 1.90 23.89 24.82
CA PRO A 269 2.25 23.59 26.21
C PRO A 269 1.10 23.84 27.19
N ASP A 270 0.16 24.72 26.86
CA ASP A 270 -0.97 25.09 27.72
C ASP A 270 -2.15 24.13 27.58
N MET A 271 -2.21 23.39 26.46
CA MET A 271 -3.23 22.38 26.24
C MET A 271 -3.01 21.17 27.15
N GLN A 272 -4.04 20.85 27.98
CA GLN A 272 -4.00 19.73 28.90
C GLN A 272 -4.74 18.53 28.32
N VAL A 273 -4.16 17.35 28.51
CA VAL A 273 -4.72 16.05 28.10
C VAL A 273 -5.02 15.24 29.34
N GLU A 274 -6.22 14.74 29.49
CA GLU A 274 -6.59 13.84 30.56
C GLU A 274 -6.07 12.44 30.26
N VAL A 275 -5.34 11.86 31.21
CA VAL A 275 -4.74 10.53 31.09
C VAL A 275 -5.37 9.62 32.15
N PRO A 276 -6.23 8.65 31.74
CA PRO A 276 -6.76 7.65 32.64
C PRO A 276 -5.68 6.83 33.32
N GLY A 277 -5.86 6.53 34.61
CA GLY A 277 -4.93 5.69 35.36
C GLY A 277 -5.21 4.20 35.22
N LEU A 278 -4.20 3.37 35.55
CA LEU A 278 -4.36 1.91 35.64
C LEU A 278 -4.92 1.51 37.01
N GLY A 279 -5.91 0.64 37.03
CA GLY A 279 -6.54 0.11 38.25
C GLY A 279 -7.25 1.22 39.02
N ASP A 280 -6.99 1.31 40.34
CA ASP A 280 -7.63 2.27 41.23
C ASP A 280 -7.04 3.69 41.17
N ARG A 281 -6.14 3.94 40.26
CA ARG A 281 -5.54 5.28 40.09
C ARG A 281 -6.49 6.17 39.30
N GLY A 282 -6.84 7.31 39.88
CA GLY A 282 -7.62 8.33 39.20
C GLY A 282 -6.92 8.93 37.96
N PRO A 283 -7.67 9.61 37.11
CA PRO A 283 -7.09 10.30 35.97
C PRO A 283 -6.18 11.44 36.40
N ARG A 284 -5.23 11.80 35.54
CA ARG A 284 -4.30 12.92 35.75
C ARG A 284 -4.21 13.77 34.52
N MET A 285 -3.88 15.03 34.69
CA MET A 285 -3.64 15.98 33.59
C MET A 285 -2.16 15.96 33.18
N LEU A 286 -1.91 16.00 31.89
CA LEU A 286 -0.60 16.07 31.27
C LEU A 286 -0.63 17.13 30.17
N SER A 287 0.41 17.96 30.04
CA SER A 287 0.47 18.88 28.90
C SER A 287 0.62 18.13 27.58
N ARG A 288 0.00 18.62 26.50
CA ARG A 288 0.16 18.05 25.17
C ARG A 288 1.60 18.01 24.70
N GLN A 289 2.41 18.99 25.11
CA GLN A 289 3.83 19.00 24.84
C GLN A 289 4.58 17.84 25.51
N ALA A 290 4.23 17.48 26.76
CA ALA A 290 4.81 16.32 27.42
C ALA A 290 4.40 15.00 26.76
N LEU A 291 3.16 14.90 26.27
CA LEU A 291 2.70 13.76 25.46
C LEU A 291 3.51 13.67 24.16
N ALA A 292 3.71 14.79 23.46
CA ALA A 292 4.51 14.84 22.24
C ALA A 292 5.96 14.39 22.48
N GLY A 293 6.54 14.73 23.62
CA GLY A 293 7.89 14.27 24.03
C GLY A 293 8.00 12.75 24.23
N VAL A 294 6.88 12.04 24.41
CA VAL A 294 6.82 10.56 24.41
C VAL A 294 6.68 10.03 22.99
N ILE A 295 5.96 10.75 22.12
CA ILE A 295 5.64 10.31 20.74
C ILE A 295 6.83 10.54 19.79
N GLU A 296 7.45 11.73 19.84
CA GLU A 296 8.49 12.17 18.91
C GLU A 296 9.63 11.16 18.74
N PRO A 297 10.26 10.60 19.79
CA PRO A 297 11.36 9.65 19.63
C PRO A 297 10.96 8.38 18.82
N ARG A 298 9.70 7.95 18.94
CA ARG A 298 9.22 6.80 18.16
C ARG A 298 9.00 7.16 16.71
N VAL A 299 8.50 8.34 16.42
CA VAL A 299 8.33 8.80 15.03
C VAL A 299 9.70 9.05 14.38
N GLU A 300 10.67 9.60 15.13
CA GLU A 300 12.07 9.73 14.68
C GLU A 300 12.67 8.37 14.33
N GLU A 301 12.46 7.35 15.14
CA GLU A 301 12.91 5.99 14.82
C GLU A 301 12.29 5.47 13.53
N ILE A 302 10.96 5.62 13.35
CA ILE A 302 10.27 5.22 12.12
C ILE A 302 10.88 5.92 10.91
N PHE A 303 11.05 7.22 10.96
CA PHE A 303 11.60 8.01 9.85
C PHE A 303 13.08 7.71 9.60
N THR A 304 13.86 7.46 10.63
CA THR A 304 15.26 7.04 10.49
C THR A 304 15.38 5.70 9.76
N LEU A 305 14.52 4.72 10.08
CA LEU A 305 14.48 3.43 9.40
C LEU A 305 13.99 3.56 7.95
N VAL A 306 13.01 4.43 7.70
CA VAL A 306 12.56 4.75 6.34
C VAL A 306 13.69 5.40 5.54
N HIS A 307 14.38 6.38 6.11
CA HIS A 307 15.52 7.04 5.48
C HIS A 307 16.64 6.06 5.16
N GLN A 308 16.96 5.15 6.09
CA GLN A 308 17.93 4.09 5.84
C GLN A 308 17.50 3.20 4.66
N ALA A 309 16.23 2.77 4.60
CA ALA A 309 15.73 1.95 3.49
C ALA A 309 15.82 2.69 2.13
N ILE A 310 15.54 4.00 2.11
CA ILE A 310 15.68 4.84 0.91
C ILE A 310 17.17 4.94 0.50
N ARG A 311 18.08 5.15 1.43
CA ARG A 311 19.53 5.20 1.17
C ARG A 311 20.06 3.88 0.65
N GLU A 312 19.67 2.77 1.26
CA GLU A 312 20.06 1.42 0.82
C GLU A 312 19.54 1.10 -0.59
N SER A 313 18.44 1.71 -1.02
CA SER A 313 17.95 1.58 -2.40
C SER A 313 18.86 2.25 -3.45
N GLY A 314 19.75 3.16 -3.03
CA GLY A 314 20.55 3.99 -3.92
C GLY A 314 19.75 5.08 -4.66
N CYS A 315 18.49 5.30 -4.27
CA CYS A 315 17.59 6.24 -4.96
C CYS A 315 17.46 7.60 -4.26
N GLU A 316 18.14 7.83 -3.13
CA GLU A 316 17.98 9.05 -2.31
C GLU A 316 18.18 10.35 -3.12
N GLU A 317 19.22 10.40 -3.95
CA GLU A 317 19.58 11.61 -4.72
C GLU A 317 18.57 11.96 -5.82
N ILE A 318 17.82 10.98 -6.32
CA ILE A 318 16.89 11.15 -7.43
C ILE A 318 15.44 11.43 -7.01
N LEU A 319 15.17 11.61 -5.73
CA LEU A 319 13.83 11.92 -5.21
C LEU A 319 13.54 13.44 -5.32
N SER A 320 13.37 13.94 -6.55
CA SER A 320 13.12 15.36 -6.80
C SER A 320 11.76 15.82 -6.25
N SER A 321 10.75 14.94 -6.22
CA SER A 321 9.43 15.22 -5.64
C SER A 321 9.38 14.96 -4.13
N GLY A 322 10.49 14.51 -3.52
CA GLY A 322 10.58 14.30 -2.08
C GLY A 322 9.83 13.07 -1.57
N ILE A 323 9.20 13.23 -0.40
CA ILE A 323 8.55 12.15 0.36
C ILE A 323 7.05 12.41 0.47
N VAL A 324 6.25 11.39 0.25
CA VAL A 324 4.79 11.44 0.43
C VAL A 324 4.39 10.51 1.56
N LEU A 325 3.89 11.07 2.67
CA LEU A 325 3.40 10.33 3.83
C LEU A 325 1.91 10.02 3.67
N THR A 326 1.53 8.76 3.80
CA THR A 326 0.13 8.32 3.82
C THR A 326 -0.11 7.29 4.93
N GLY A 327 -1.29 6.68 4.99
CA GLY A 327 -1.66 5.77 6.08
C GLY A 327 -2.24 6.47 7.30
N GLY A 328 -2.83 5.70 8.19
CA GLY A 328 -3.58 6.23 9.33
C GLY A 328 -2.74 7.06 10.30
N SER A 329 -1.47 6.71 10.50
CA SER A 329 -0.58 7.43 11.41
C SER A 329 -0.05 8.75 10.84
N SER A 330 -0.06 8.93 9.52
CA SER A 330 0.43 10.15 8.85
C SER A 330 -0.42 11.40 9.12
N VAL A 331 -1.63 11.23 9.67
CA VAL A 331 -2.54 12.36 9.97
C VAL A 331 -2.15 13.12 11.23
N MET A 332 -1.29 12.54 12.08
CA MET A 332 -0.84 13.17 13.32
C MET A 332 -0.16 14.51 13.02
N PRO A 333 -0.50 15.59 13.76
CA PRO A 333 0.19 16.87 13.64
C PRO A 333 1.70 16.71 13.85
N GLY A 334 2.50 17.47 13.10
CA GLY A 334 3.96 17.44 13.21
C GLY A 334 4.67 16.34 12.40
N MET A 335 3.93 15.43 11.75
CA MET A 335 4.55 14.35 10.95
C MET A 335 5.29 14.89 9.73
N VAL A 336 4.74 15.90 9.05
CA VAL A 336 5.36 16.51 7.86
C VAL A 336 6.64 17.24 8.27
N GLU A 337 6.54 18.10 9.28
CA GLU A 337 7.64 18.94 9.76
C GLU A 337 8.80 18.11 10.34
N LEU A 338 8.50 17.04 11.07
CA LEU A 338 9.52 16.14 11.57
C LEU A 338 10.15 15.31 10.43
N GLY A 339 9.33 14.94 9.44
CA GLY A 339 9.81 14.26 8.23
C GLY A 339 10.78 15.13 7.43
N GLU A 340 10.50 16.42 7.24
CA GLU A 340 11.39 17.36 6.58
C GLU A 340 12.74 17.51 7.30
N ASP A 341 12.72 17.53 8.64
CA ASP A 341 13.95 17.60 9.43
C ASP A 341 14.84 16.36 9.26
N ILE A 342 14.24 15.18 9.15
CA ILE A 342 14.98 13.90 9.10
C ILE A 342 15.40 13.53 7.68
N PHE A 343 14.48 13.67 6.70
CA PHE A 343 14.76 13.29 5.32
C PHE A 343 15.56 14.35 4.54
N LEU A 344 15.58 15.59 5.03
CA LEU A 344 16.18 16.75 4.36
C LEU A 344 15.65 16.92 2.92
N LYS A 345 14.38 16.61 2.72
CA LYS A 345 13.65 16.68 1.46
C LYS A 345 12.25 17.23 1.70
N PRO A 346 11.60 17.80 0.68
CA PRO A 346 10.20 18.19 0.81
C PRO A 346 9.32 16.99 1.22
N VAL A 347 8.42 17.21 2.16
CA VAL A 347 7.47 16.19 2.63
C VAL A 347 6.04 16.71 2.48
N ARG A 348 5.16 15.89 1.94
CA ARG A 348 3.72 16.19 1.92
C ARG A 348 2.90 15.03 2.46
N ARG A 349 1.70 15.34 2.93
CA ARG A 349 0.70 14.33 3.24
C ARG A 349 0.00 13.92 1.94
N GLY A 350 -0.06 12.61 1.69
CA GLY A 350 -0.75 12.01 0.56
C GLY A 350 -2.18 11.62 0.92
N MET A 351 -3.13 12.00 0.08
CA MET A 351 -4.55 11.66 0.22
C MET A 351 -5.02 10.96 -1.04
N PRO A 352 -5.95 9.99 -0.93
CA PRO A 352 -6.55 9.35 -2.10
C PRO A 352 -7.19 10.37 -3.04
N GLN A 353 -6.98 10.17 -4.34
CA GLN A 353 -7.50 10.99 -5.42
C GLN A 353 -8.50 10.18 -6.25
N HIS A 354 -9.16 10.81 -7.24
CA HIS A 354 -9.91 10.14 -8.33
C HIS A 354 -11.28 9.52 -8.02
N MET A 355 -12.03 9.99 -7.01
CA MET A 355 -13.44 9.62 -6.88
C MET A 355 -14.39 10.81 -6.98
N SER A 356 -15.49 10.64 -7.71
CA SER A 356 -16.64 11.54 -7.69
C SER A 356 -17.53 11.19 -6.49
N ALA A 357 -17.95 12.19 -5.70
CA ALA A 357 -18.80 12.04 -4.52
C ALA A 357 -18.19 11.12 -3.43
N LEU A 358 -17.09 11.59 -2.85
CA LEU A 358 -16.40 10.93 -1.73
C LEU A 358 -17.20 11.11 -0.42
N SER A 359 -17.30 10.04 0.36
CA SER A 359 -17.46 10.22 1.80
C SER A 359 -16.12 10.68 2.39
N ASP A 360 -16.13 11.55 3.39
CA ASP A 360 -14.92 12.04 4.07
C ASP A 360 -14.02 10.92 4.57
N LEU A 361 -14.58 9.72 4.79
CA LEU A 361 -13.87 8.55 5.29
C LEU A 361 -12.91 7.92 4.29
N VAL A 362 -13.25 7.92 2.99
CA VAL A 362 -12.39 7.32 1.93
C VAL A 362 -11.44 8.34 1.30
N SER A 363 -11.59 9.62 1.60
CA SER A 363 -10.64 10.67 1.20
C SER A 363 -9.45 10.82 2.16
N GLN A 364 -9.46 10.16 3.32
CA GLN A 364 -8.39 10.23 4.31
C GLN A 364 -7.20 9.31 3.97
N PRO A 365 -5.98 9.65 4.40
CA PRO A 365 -4.79 8.82 4.17
C PRO A 365 -4.95 7.36 4.62
N ARG A 366 -5.74 7.10 5.67
CA ARG A 366 -6.03 5.75 6.15
C ARG A 366 -6.77 4.85 5.15
N ALA A 367 -7.31 5.41 4.07
CA ALA A 367 -7.99 4.67 3.00
C ALA A 367 -7.10 4.48 1.76
N ALA A 368 -5.83 4.90 1.78
CA ALA A 368 -4.94 4.88 0.62
C ALA A 368 -4.86 3.49 -0.02
N VAL A 369 -4.68 2.43 0.78
CA VAL A 369 -4.60 1.05 0.28
C VAL A 369 -5.90 0.64 -0.41
N VAL A 370 -7.04 0.74 0.27
CA VAL A 370 -8.32 0.27 -0.29
C VAL A 370 -8.72 1.05 -1.54
N MET A 371 -8.42 2.35 -1.58
CA MET A 371 -8.67 3.19 -2.75
C MET A 371 -7.76 2.82 -3.91
N GLY A 372 -6.51 2.49 -3.64
CA GLY A 372 -5.59 1.99 -4.65
C GLY A 372 -5.97 0.60 -5.19
N LEU A 373 -6.53 -0.27 -4.35
CA LEU A 373 -7.10 -1.55 -4.79
C LEU A 373 -8.26 -1.34 -5.78
N LEU A 374 -9.12 -0.35 -5.53
CA LEU A 374 -10.19 0.02 -6.46
C LEU A 374 -9.64 0.63 -7.75
N GLU A 375 -8.59 1.43 -7.66
CA GLU A 375 -7.95 2.02 -8.85
C GLU A 375 -7.32 0.94 -9.74
N GLU A 376 -6.66 -0.06 -9.16
CA GLU A 376 -6.16 -1.22 -9.92
C GLU A 376 -7.32 -1.99 -10.58
N ALA A 377 -8.42 -2.21 -9.84
CA ALA A 377 -9.60 -2.85 -10.37
C ALA A 377 -10.19 -2.06 -11.56
N ARG A 378 -10.28 -0.72 -11.45
CA ARG A 378 -10.72 0.19 -12.52
C ARG A 378 -9.82 0.09 -13.74
N LEU A 379 -8.50 0.18 -13.55
CA LEU A 379 -7.53 0.06 -14.63
C LEU A 379 -7.64 -1.29 -15.33
N GLY A 380 -7.82 -2.38 -14.60
CA GLY A 380 -8.05 -3.72 -15.16
C GLY A 380 -9.31 -3.78 -16.03
N ARG A 381 -10.38 -3.07 -15.66
CA ARG A 381 -11.64 -3.02 -16.47
C ARG A 381 -11.45 -2.18 -17.74
N VAL A 382 -10.84 -1.01 -17.62
CA VAL A 382 -10.58 -0.11 -18.77
C VAL A 382 -9.66 -0.81 -19.79
N ARG A 383 -8.67 -1.59 -19.35
CA ARG A 383 -7.77 -2.38 -20.20
C ARG A 383 -8.43 -3.58 -20.86
N GLY A 384 -9.73 -3.82 -20.63
CA GLY A 384 -10.50 -4.90 -21.29
C GLY A 384 -10.14 -6.30 -20.81
N HIS A 385 -9.59 -6.44 -19.61
CA HIS A 385 -9.37 -7.74 -18.97
C HIS A 385 -10.70 -8.36 -18.55
N LYS A 386 -11.37 -9.03 -19.50
CA LYS A 386 -12.40 -10.01 -19.17
C LYS A 386 -11.71 -11.12 -18.39
N VAL A 387 -11.96 -11.20 -17.09
CA VAL A 387 -11.49 -12.28 -16.23
C VAL A 387 -11.96 -13.59 -16.81
N SER A 388 -11.05 -14.37 -17.37
CA SER A 388 -11.32 -15.74 -17.79
C SER A 388 -11.67 -16.55 -16.55
N GLN A 389 -12.91 -17.02 -16.47
CA GLN A 389 -13.38 -17.98 -15.48
C GLN A 389 -12.69 -19.33 -15.71
N LYS A 390 -11.43 -19.48 -15.34
CA LYS A 390 -10.78 -20.81 -15.24
C LYS A 390 -9.83 -20.87 -14.07
N HIS A 391 -10.13 -21.87 -13.24
CA HIS A 391 -9.42 -22.38 -12.08
C HIS A 391 -7.90 -22.27 -12.11
N GLY A 392 -7.35 -21.70 -11.05
CA GLY A 392 -6.13 -22.18 -10.40
C GLY A 392 -4.84 -22.23 -11.21
N LYS A 393 -4.52 -21.20 -12.01
CA LYS A 393 -3.14 -20.97 -12.48
C LYS A 393 -2.79 -19.51 -12.27
N VAL A 394 -1.61 -19.27 -11.69
CA VAL A 394 -0.95 -17.97 -11.61
C VAL A 394 -1.18 -17.25 -12.94
N LYS A 395 -1.82 -16.07 -12.92
CA LYS A 395 -1.94 -15.23 -14.11
C LYS A 395 -0.56 -15.02 -14.68
N ASN A 396 -0.38 -15.37 -15.93
CA ASN A 396 0.90 -15.27 -16.62
C ASN A 396 1.37 -13.82 -16.59
N VAL A 397 2.68 -13.63 -16.40
CA VAL A 397 3.44 -12.37 -16.54
C VAL A 397 3.06 -11.59 -17.80
N TRP A 398 2.57 -12.27 -18.84
CA TRP A 398 1.95 -11.67 -20.03
C TRP A 398 0.85 -10.65 -19.73
N GLY A 399 0.08 -10.84 -18.68
CA GLY A 399 -0.92 -9.87 -18.25
C GLY A 399 -0.25 -8.56 -17.81
N HIS A 400 0.74 -8.65 -16.95
CA HIS A 400 1.42 -7.46 -16.40
C HIS A 400 2.27 -6.72 -17.43
N VAL A 401 3.01 -7.43 -18.28
CA VAL A 401 3.79 -6.81 -19.37
C VAL A 401 2.88 -6.13 -20.39
N LYS A 402 1.78 -6.79 -20.79
CA LYS A 402 0.78 -6.20 -21.69
C LYS A 402 0.04 -5.03 -21.02
N ASP A 403 -0.25 -5.14 -19.73
CA ASP A 403 -0.93 -4.12 -18.96
C ASP A 403 -0.04 -2.89 -18.74
N TRP A 404 1.27 -3.10 -18.53
CA TRP A 404 2.26 -2.03 -18.45
C TRP A 404 2.31 -1.23 -19.77
N PHE A 405 2.35 -1.92 -20.93
CA PHE A 405 2.33 -1.26 -22.23
C PHE A 405 1.02 -0.52 -22.53
N LEU A 406 -0.13 -1.04 -22.12
CA LEU A 406 -1.44 -0.41 -22.34
C LEU A 406 -1.78 0.67 -21.30
N GLY A 407 -1.07 0.77 -20.21
CA GLY A 407 -1.32 1.72 -19.13
C GLY A 407 -0.46 2.97 -19.13
N ASN A 408 0.55 3.03 -20.03
CA ASN A 408 1.41 4.19 -20.21
C ASN A 408 1.10 4.97 -21.51
N PHE A 409 -0.08 4.68 -22.14
CA PHE A 409 -0.60 5.40 -23.33
C PHE A 409 -2.02 5.88 -23.09
#